data_3629e104d0423b57d495e5fcb0288409
#
_entry.id   3629e104d0423b57d495e5fcb0288409
#
_cell.length_a   1.000
_cell.length_b   1.000
_cell.length_c   1.000
_cell.angle_alpha   90.00
_cell.angle_beta   90.00
_cell.angle_gamma   90.00
#
_symmetry.space_group_name_H-M   'P 1'
#
loop_
_entity.id
_entity.type
_entity.pdbx_description
1 polymer ?
#
loop_
_entity_poly.entity_id
_entity_poly.type
_entity_poly.pdbx_seq_one_letter_code
_entity_poly.pdbx_strand_id
1 'polypeptide(L)'
;MSGFGPIIRSAASWLPSSALKPFGRPTALFFHGVEPGIDDERIQSNHHHAVAFAEIAKCLKDDFDVLPLTQLPDVLLQPRRNKRAIFLMSDDGYTNTLTNAADILAAHDLPWTLFVSTRHVDTAERSPVFLARLFFLFAPDGAYDIPHLGSVVLGGDREDVAHRLGAQLKSMNAARADEAVAAMQAALPDFSDLLKRFDSDAFLNWDQVRELKRRGVEIGAHAHTHWAMHPGQRADYVREQASLSRQRIEAEVGPCRYFAYPFGNTADVSRDAWQAVRDAGFEYGFTTLSGTLDASTNPWLMPRYGLRAEEPRLASLIPSLRMGNGRLTNWQRLITN
;
A
#
# COMPACT_ATOMS: atom_id res chain seq x y z
N MET A 1 -18.76 13.11 16.30
CA MET A 1 -19.42 13.93 15.24
C MET A 1 -18.85 13.52 13.88
N SER A 2 -19.31 12.38 13.35
CA SER A 2 -18.75 11.69 12.16
C SER A 2 -19.80 11.47 11.04
N GLY A 3 -20.85 12.29 10.97
CA GLY A 3 -22.02 12.04 10.13
C GLY A 3 -22.09 12.76 8.77
N PHE A 4 -21.21 13.71 8.46
CA PHE A 4 -21.34 14.51 7.23
C PHE A 4 -20.50 14.03 6.05
N GLY A 5 -19.50 13.19 6.26
CA GLY A 5 -18.60 12.71 5.19
C GLY A 5 -19.29 11.89 4.09
N PRO A 6 -20.12 10.90 4.40
CA PRO A 6 -20.80 10.08 3.40
C PRO A 6 -21.84 10.84 2.58
N ILE A 7 -22.57 11.76 3.23
CA ILE A 7 -23.65 12.54 2.58
C ILE A 7 -23.07 13.53 1.58
N ILE A 8 -21.95 14.18 1.90
CA ILE A 8 -21.26 15.12 0.99
C ILE A 8 -20.66 14.37 -0.19
N ARG A 9 -20.09 13.17 0.01
CA ARG A 9 -19.60 12.31 -1.06
C ARG A 9 -20.70 11.93 -2.04
N SER A 10 -21.86 11.49 -1.53
CA SER A 10 -23.02 11.12 -2.35
C SER A 10 -23.58 12.28 -3.16
N ALA A 11 -23.77 13.46 -2.55
CA ALA A 11 -24.29 14.62 -3.26
C ALA A 11 -23.33 15.16 -4.32
N ALA A 12 -22.02 15.13 -4.06
CA ALA A 12 -21.02 15.65 -5.00
C ALA A 12 -20.78 14.73 -6.20
N SER A 13 -21.11 13.43 -6.13
CA SER A 13 -21.01 12.48 -7.25
C SER A 13 -21.97 12.80 -8.42
N TRP A 14 -22.99 13.62 -8.18
CA TRP A 14 -23.98 14.04 -9.19
C TRP A 14 -23.61 15.36 -9.89
N LEU A 15 -22.59 16.08 -9.37
CA LEU A 15 -22.15 17.33 -9.97
C LEU A 15 -21.16 17.04 -11.11
N PRO A 16 -21.28 17.70 -12.26
CA PRO A 16 -20.27 17.60 -13.30
C PRO A 16 -18.93 18.09 -12.75
N SER A 17 -17.85 17.42 -13.12
CA SER A 17 -16.49 17.69 -12.62
C SER A 17 -16.08 19.16 -12.79
N SER A 18 -16.58 19.83 -13.83
CA SER A 18 -16.38 21.25 -14.10
C SER A 18 -17.04 22.19 -13.08
N ALA A 19 -18.05 21.74 -12.32
CA ALA A 19 -18.73 22.56 -11.31
C ALA A 19 -17.99 22.59 -9.96
N LEU A 20 -17.04 21.68 -9.75
CA LEU A 20 -16.24 21.61 -8.54
C LEU A 20 -14.97 22.44 -8.73
N LYS A 21 -14.96 23.65 -8.18
CA LYS A 21 -13.74 24.47 -8.15
C LYS A 21 -12.63 23.73 -7.40
N PRO A 22 -11.34 23.82 -7.83
CA PRO A 22 -10.23 23.16 -7.16
C PRO A 22 -9.91 23.87 -5.84
N PHE A 23 -10.58 23.48 -4.77
CA PHE A 23 -10.23 23.90 -3.40
C PHE A 23 -9.23 22.96 -2.74
N GLY A 24 -8.73 21.95 -3.49
CA GLY A 24 -7.87 20.90 -3.01
C GLY A 24 -6.52 21.38 -2.49
N ARG A 25 -5.82 20.45 -1.89
CA ARG A 25 -4.38 20.54 -1.55
C ARG A 25 -3.66 19.40 -2.23
N PRO A 26 -2.32 19.48 -2.36
CA PRO A 26 -1.52 18.38 -2.87
C PRO A 26 -1.84 17.08 -2.12
N THR A 27 -1.94 15.99 -2.83
CA THR A 27 -2.40 14.71 -2.27
C THR A 27 -1.59 13.56 -2.85
N ALA A 28 -1.29 12.54 -2.03
CA ALA A 28 -0.73 11.28 -2.47
C ALA A 28 -1.83 10.23 -2.55
N LEU A 29 -1.84 9.46 -3.64
CA LEU A 29 -2.73 8.33 -3.86
C LEU A 29 -1.91 7.06 -3.98
N PHE A 30 -2.46 5.93 -3.48
CA PHE A 30 -1.81 4.64 -3.68
C PHE A 30 -2.81 3.55 -4.09
N PHE A 31 -2.31 2.59 -4.85
CA PHE A 31 -2.96 1.35 -5.25
C PHE A 31 -1.99 0.18 -5.03
N HIS A 32 -2.42 -1.06 -5.30
CA HIS A 32 -1.55 -2.24 -5.21
C HIS A 32 -1.42 -2.91 -6.57
N GLY A 33 -2.34 -3.81 -6.91
CA GLY A 33 -2.31 -4.55 -8.17
C GLY A 33 -3.35 -4.09 -9.17
N VAL A 34 -3.15 -4.48 -10.44
CA VAL A 34 -4.12 -4.27 -11.53
C VAL A 34 -4.24 -5.55 -12.33
N GLU A 35 -5.47 -6.08 -12.45
CA GLU A 35 -5.76 -7.36 -13.08
C GLU A 35 -6.79 -7.25 -14.20
N PRO A 36 -6.64 -8.00 -15.29
CA PRO A 36 -7.69 -8.11 -16.31
C PRO A 36 -8.98 -8.72 -15.77
N GLY A 37 -8.88 -9.63 -14.79
CA GLY A 37 -9.98 -10.26 -14.08
C GLY A 37 -9.57 -10.64 -12.67
N ILE A 38 -10.45 -10.44 -11.70
CA ILE A 38 -10.27 -10.86 -10.31
C ILE A 38 -10.75 -12.30 -10.18
N ASP A 39 -9.87 -13.21 -9.74
CA ASP A 39 -10.22 -14.63 -9.58
C ASP A 39 -10.95 -14.89 -8.25
N ASP A 40 -10.52 -14.26 -7.18
CA ASP A 40 -11.16 -14.36 -5.87
C ASP A 40 -10.99 -13.03 -5.10
N GLU A 41 -12.10 -12.30 -4.94
CA GLU A 41 -12.11 -11.01 -4.24
C GLU A 41 -11.65 -11.12 -2.79
N ARG A 42 -11.82 -12.29 -2.17
CA ARG A 42 -11.36 -12.53 -0.81
C ARG A 42 -9.84 -12.53 -0.69
N ILE A 43 -9.11 -12.83 -1.77
CA ILE A 43 -7.65 -12.77 -1.86
C ILE A 43 -7.21 -11.44 -2.46
N GLN A 44 -7.82 -11.03 -3.57
CA GLN A 44 -7.38 -9.94 -4.44
C GLN A 44 -8.16 -8.63 -4.18
N SER A 45 -8.69 -8.44 -2.96
CA SER A 45 -9.51 -7.28 -2.59
C SER A 45 -8.82 -5.91 -2.74
N ASN A 46 -7.50 -5.87 -2.84
CA ASN A 46 -6.70 -4.66 -3.07
C ASN A 46 -6.27 -4.46 -4.53
N HIS A 47 -6.68 -5.36 -5.44
CA HIS A 47 -6.40 -5.24 -6.87
C HIS A 47 -7.55 -4.56 -7.60
N HIS A 48 -7.21 -3.75 -8.59
CA HIS A 48 -8.16 -3.10 -9.47
C HIS A 48 -8.38 -3.91 -10.74
N HIS A 49 -9.61 -3.94 -11.25
CA HIS A 49 -9.85 -4.34 -12.63
C HIS A 49 -9.17 -3.38 -13.60
N ALA A 50 -8.44 -3.89 -14.59
CA ALA A 50 -7.68 -3.12 -15.56
C ALA A 50 -8.55 -2.06 -16.27
N VAL A 51 -9.79 -2.40 -16.64
CA VAL A 51 -10.74 -1.47 -17.27
C VAL A 51 -11.08 -0.31 -16.31
N ALA A 52 -11.39 -0.61 -15.05
CA ALA A 52 -11.69 0.41 -14.05
C ALA A 52 -10.45 1.26 -13.74
N PHE A 53 -9.27 0.67 -13.72
CA PHE A 53 -8.02 1.39 -13.50
C PHE A 53 -7.66 2.32 -14.66
N ALA A 54 -7.96 1.93 -15.90
CA ALA A 54 -7.80 2.80 -17.07
C ALA A 54 -8.71 4.04 -17.01
N GLU A 55 -9.95 3.88 -16.54
CA GLU A 55 -10.86 5.01 -16.29
C GLU A 55 -10.31 5.94 -15.19
N ILE A 56 -9.72 5.36 -14.13
CA ILE A 56 -9.04 6.11 -13.08
C ILE A 56 -7.86 6.90 -13.65
N ALA A 57 -7.00 6.26 -14.45
CA ALA A 57 -5.84 6.89 -15.08
C ALA A 57 -6.26 8.05 -15.99
N LYS A 58 -7.29 7.85 -16.83
CA LYS A 58 -7.86 8.89 -17.67
C LYS A 58 -8.35 10.08 -16.84
N CYS A 59 -9.09 9.84 -15.78
CA CYS A 59 -9.59 10.89 -14.90
C CYS A 59 -8.46 11.66 -14.19
N LEU A 60 -7.41 10.96 -13.76
CA LEU A 60 -6.23 11.59 -13.18
C LEU A 60 -5.54 12.52 -14.21
N LYS A 61 -5.41 12.08 -15.46
CA LYS A 61 -4.85 12.91 -16.55
C LYS A 61 -5.69 14.15 -16.84
N ASP A 62 -7.00 13.99 -16.91
CA ASP A 62 -7.90 15.08 -17.33
C ASP A 62 -8.10 16.13 -16.22
N ASP A 63 -8.16 15.70 -14.96
CA ASP A 63 -8.59 16.52 -13.83
C ASP A 63 -7.47 16.98 -12.91
N PHE A 64 -6.26 16.39 -12.95
CA PHE A 64 -5.20 16.64 -11.98
C PHE A 64 -3.83 16.84 -12.65
N ASP A 65 -2.92 17.41 -11.89
CA ASP A 65 -1.51 17.54 -12.24
C ASP A 65 -0.77 16.39 -11.53
N VAL A 66 -0.67 15.24 -12.19
CA VAL A 66 0.06 14.09 -11.63
C VAL A 66 1.55 14.33 -11.78
N LEU A 67 2.27 14.39 -10.67
CA LEU A 67 3.67 14.79 -10.60
C LEU A 67 4.55 13.66 -10.07
N PRO A 68 5.81 13.55 -10.53
CA PRO A 68 6.77 12.62 -9.94
C PRO A 68 7.13 13.06 -8.50
N LEU A 69 7.42 12.09 -7.62
CA LEU A 69 7.77 12.36 -6.21
C LEU A 69 8.98 13.29 -6.05
N THR A 70 9.85 13.38 -7.03
CA THR A 70 10.98 14.31 -7.05
C THR A 70 10.55 15.77 -6.95
N GLN A 71 9.31 16.11 -7.32
CA GLN A 71 8.75 17.46 -7.20
C GLN A 71 8.04 17.72 -5.86
N LEU A 72 7.94 16.71 -4.98
CA LEU A 72 7.26 16.86 -3.69
C LEU A 72 7.80 18.02 -2.85
N PRO A 73 9.13 18.24 -2.70
CA PRO A 73 9.66 19.39 -1.94
C PRO A 73 9.12 20.73 -2.44
N ASP A 74 9.12 20.96 -3.75
CA ASP A 74 8.68 22.21 -4.34
C ASP A 74 7.17 22.41 -4.18
N VAL A 75 6.40 21.32 -4.29
CA VAL A 75 4.95 21.35 -4.09
C VAL A 75 4.61 21.69 -2.63
N LEU A 76 5.36 21.13 -1.66
CA LEU A 76 5.17 21.42 -0.24
C LEU A 76 5.49 22.86 0.13
N LEU A 77 6.43 23.51 -0.54
CA LEU A 77 6.74 24.93 -0.35
C LEU A 77 5.60 25.85 -0.81
N GLN A 78 4.80 25.43 -1.79
CA GLN A 78 3.74 26.23 -2.39
C GLN A 78 2.41 25.44 -2.54
N PRO A 79 1.84 24.89 -1.48
CA PRO A 79 0.72 23.97 -1.56
C PRO A 79 -0.56 24.64 -2.10
N ARG A 80 -0.70 25.95 -1.88
CA ARG A 80 -1.86 26.72 -2.39
C ARG A 80 -1.83 26.94 -3.90
N ARG A 81 -0.66 26.89 -4.52
CA ARG A 81 -0.50 26.98 -5.99
C ARG A 81 -0.68 25.60 -6.64
N ASN A 82 -0.32 24.56 -5.93
CA ASN A 82 -0.32 23.16 -6.40
C ASN A 82 -1.56 22.37 -5.94
N LYS A 83 -2.73 23.02 -5.96
CA LYS A 83 -3.98 22.42 -5.42
C LYS A 83 -4.44 21.16 -6.17
N ARG A 84 -3.99 20.98 -7.40
CA ARG A 84 -4.33 19.85 -8.27
C ARG A 84 -3.23 18.78 -8.30
N ALA A 85 -2.11 19.01 -7.59
CA ALA A 85 -0.99 18.09 -7.58
C ALA A 85 -1.36 16.76 -6.92
N ILE A 86 -1.13 15.69 -7.65
CA ILE A 86 -1.28 14.30 -7.21
C ILE A 86 0.07 13.61 -7.35
N PHE A 87 0.45 12.84 -6.32
CA PHE A 87 1.55 11.90 -6.37
C PHE A 87 0.97 10.49 -6.35
N LEU A 88 1.15 9.76 -7.46
CA LEU A 88 0.61 8.41 -7.62
C LEU A 88 1.64 7.37 -7.20
N MET A 89 1.21 6.36 -6.44
CA MET A 89 2.07 5.34 -5.86
C MET A 89 1.43 3.95 -6.00
N SER A 90 2.28 2.92 -6.05
CA SER A 90 1.85 1.53 -5.88
C SER A 90 2.68 0.87 -4.79
N ASP A 91 2.04 0.05 -3.95
CA ASP A 91 2.69 -0.68 -2.88
C ASP A 91 2.90 -2.16 -3.25
N ASP A 92 3.68 -2.87 -2.45
CA ASP A 92 4.02 -4.30 -2.45
C ASP A 92 5.00 -4.72 -3.56
N GLY A 93 4.79 -4.34 -4.80
CA GLY A 93 5.61 -4.78 -5.93
C GLY A 93 5.12 -6.05 -6.60
N TYR A 94 3.80 -6.19 -6.79
CA TYR A 94 3.21 -7.30 -7.56
C TYR A 94 3.62 -7.28 -9.03
N THR A 95 3.74 -8.46 -9.65
CA THR A 95 4.08 -8.60 -11.09
C THR A 95 3.09 -7.91 -11.99
N ASN A 96 1.82 -7.86 -11.60
CA ASN A 96 0.76 -7.19 -12.35
C ASN A 96 0.89 -5.66 -12.40
N THR A 97 1.77 -5.06 -11.60
CA THR A 97 2.13 -3.64 -11.77
C THR A 97 2.97 -3.41 -13.03
N LEU A 98 3.83 -4.36 -13.41
CA LEU A 98 4.57 -4.31 -14.68
C LEU A 98 3.70 -4.71 -15.87
N THR A 99 2.96 -5.83 -15.75
CA THR A 99 2.24 -6.41 -16.90
C THR A 99 0.97 -5.65 -17.28
N ASN A 100 0.37 -4.91 -16.35
CA ASN A 100 -0.89 -4.22 -16.58
C ASN A 100 -0.83 -2.73 -16.21
N ALA A 101 -0.51 -2.37 -14.95
CA ALA A 101 -0.58 -0.99 -14.49
C ALA A 101 0.37 -0.06 -15.26
N ALA A 102 1.61 -0.51 -15.52
CA ALA A 102 2.62 0.31 -16.16
C ALA A 102 2.24 0.77 -17.57
N ASP A 103 1.60 -0.11 -18.36
CA ASP A 103 1.16 0.23 -19.72
C ASP A 103 -0.03 1.19 -19.70
N ILE A 104 -0.98 0.98 -18.77
CA ILE A 104 -2.13 1.87 -18.60
C ILE A 104 -1.66 3.27 -18.21
N LEU A 105 -0.75 3.38 -17.23
CA LEU A 105 -0.24 4.68 -16.76
C LEU A 105 0.62 5.37 -17.82
N ALA A 106 1.44 4.61 -18.56
CA ALA A 106 2.25 5.14 -19.66
C ALA A 106 1.39 5.69 -20.81
N ALA A 107 0.27 5.05 -21.13
CA ALA A 107 -0.66 5.52 -22.17
C ALA A 107 -1.24 6.91 -21.86
N HIS A 108 -1.19 7.35 -20.61
CA HIS A 108 -1.65 8.68 -20.15
C HIS A 108 -0.51 9.59 -19.69
N ASP A 109 0.76 9.22 -19.89
CA ASP A 109 1.95 9.94 -19.42
C ASP A 109 1.89 10.24 -17.91
N LEU A 110 1.43 9.31 -17.10
CA LEU A 110 1.29 9.48 -15.66
C LEU A 110 2.53 8.96 -14.93
N PRO A 111 3.33 9.86 -14.30
CA PRO A 111 4.43 9.42 -13.45
C PRO A 111 3.91 8.76 -12.17
N TRP A 112 4.62 7.74 -11.69
CA TRP A 112 4.28 7.04 -10.46
C TRP A 112 5.51 6.45 -9.78
N THR A 113 5.34 6.07 -8.51
CA THR A 113 6.38 5.46 -7.68
C THR A 113 5.93 4.08 -7.24
N LEU A 114 6.79 3.08 -7.37
CA LEU A 114 6.57 1.72 -6.89
C LEU A 114 7.37 1.49 -5.61
N PHE A 115 6.69 1.07 -4.54
CA PHE A 115 7.31 0.64 -3.29
C PHE A 115 7.39 -0.87 -3.24
N VAL A 116 8.62 -1.41 -3.14
CA VAL A 116 8.88 -2.85 -3.18
C VAL A 116 9.35 -3.38 -1.83
N SER A 117 8.84 -4.55 -1.45
CA SER A 117 9.32 -5.31 -0.29
C SER A 117 10.49 -6.20 -0.71
N THR A 118 11.69 -5.84 -0.30
CA THR A 118 12.92 -6.33 -0.94
C THR A 118 13.19 -7.82 -0.72
N ARG A 119 12.80 -8.41 0.42
CA ARG A 119 12.91 -9.87 0.61
C ARG A 119 12.12 -10.64 -0.43
N HIS A 120 10.89 -10.18 -0.71
CA HIS A 120 10.02 -10.86 -1.68
C HIS A 120 10.55 -10.76 -3.10
N VAL A 121 11.18 -9.62 -3.45
CA VAL A 121 11.87 -9.45 -4.73
C VAL A 121 13.14 -10.33 -4.81
N ASP A 122 13.86 -10.49 -3.69
CA ASP A 122 15.06 -11.34 -3.61
C ASP A 122 14.73 -12.84 -3.73
N THR A 123 13.63 -13.30 -3.12
CA THR A 123 13.37 -14.74 -2.92
C THR A 123 12.21 -15.28 -3.75
N ALA A 124 11.40 -14.41 -4.34
CA ALA A 124 10.12 -14.74 -4.97
C ALA A 124 9.08 -15.36 -3.98
N GLU A 125 9.34 -15.30 -2.67
CA GLU A 125 8.37 -15.72 -1.66
C GLU A 125 7.15 -14.82 -1.66
N ARG A 126 5.98 -15.38 -1.44
CA ARG A 126 4.75 -14.62 -1.26
C ARG A 126 4.74 -13.91 0.11
N SER A 127 3.96 -12.82 0.21
CA SER A 127 3.85 -12.12 1.49
C SER A 127 3.27 -13.04 2.58
N PRO A 128 3.77 -12.97 3.82
CA PRO A 128 3.27 -13.81 4.91
C PRO A 128 1.77 -13.67 5.16
N VAL A 129 1.23 -12.47 4.97
CA VAL A 129 -0.22 -12.21 5.13
C VAL A 129 -1.03 -12.89 4.03
N PHE A 130 -0.52 -12.89 2.79
CA PHE A 130 -1.14 -13.62 1.69
C PHE A 130 -1.16 -15.13 1.97
N LEU A 131 -0.04 -15.71 2.43
CA LEU A 131 0.06 -17.12 2.78
C LEU A 131 -0.91 -17.52 3.91
N ALA A 132 -0.98 -16.72 4.96
CA ALA A 132 -1.95 -16.92 6.04
C ALA A 132 -3.39 -16.86 5.54
N ARG A 133 -3.69 -15.93 4.64
CA ARG A 133 -5.03 -15.78 4.06
C ARG A 133 -5.42 -17.00 3.20
N LEU A 134 -4.49 -17.54 2.41
CA LEU A 134 -4.70 -18.80 1.69
C LEU A 134 -5.05 -19.94 2.66
N PHE A 135 -4.32 -20.07 3.78
CA PHE A 135 -4.63 -21.07 4.78
C PHE A 135 -6.04 -20.88 5.37
N PHE A 136 -6.40 -19.70 5.83
CA PHE A 136 -7.70 -19.45 6.44
C PHE A 136 -8.86 -19.71 5.48
N LEU A 137 -8.69 -19.43 4.19
CA LEU A 137 -9.76 -19.55 3.20
C LEU A 137 -9.85 -20.94 2.56
N PHE A 138 -8.73 -21.66 2.39
CA PHE A 138 -8.68 -22.86 1.56
C PHE A 138 -8.23 -24.14 2.27
N ALA A 139 -7.69 -24.07 3.48
CA ALA A 139 -7.38 -25.29 4.23
C ALA A 139 -8.67 -26.08 4.53
N PRO A 140 -8.63 -27.42 4.60
CA PRO A 140 -9.80 -28.23 4.97
C PRO A 140 -10.45 -27.78 6.28
N ASP A 141 -11.74 -28.08 6.45
CA ASP A 141 -12.40 -27.85 7.74
C ASP A 141 -11.75 -28.72 8.82
N GLY A 142 -11.52 -28.13 9.99
CA GLY A 142 -10.87 -28.84 11.09
C GLY A 142 -10.26 -27.88 12.13
N ALA A 143 -9.61 -28.49 13.11
CA ALA A 143 -8.85 -27.78 14.14
C ALA A 143 -7.35 -27.93 13.87
N TYR A 144 -6.64 -26.82 13.89
CA TYR A 144 -5.20 -26.74 13.62
C TYR A 144 -4.52 -26.08 14.82
N ASP A 145 -3.47 -26.70 15.34
CA ASP A 145 -2.64 -26.09 16.38
C ASP A 145 -1.55 -25.23 15.71
N ILE A 146 -1.76 -23.93 15.70
CA ILE A 146 -0.86 -22.96 15.04
C ILE A 146 -0.03 -22.24 16.12
N PRO A 147 1.30 -22.27 16.05
CA PRO A 147 2.17 -21.55 16.99
C PRO A 147 1.71 -20.10 17.19
N HIS A 148 1.69 -19.66 18.44
CA HIS A 148 1.31 -18.31 18.87
C HIS A 148 -0.15 -17.90 18.63
N LEU A 149 -0.95 -18.70 17.90
CA LEU A 149 -2.39 -18.52 17.74
C LEU A 149 -3.20 -19.55 18.53
N GLY A 150 -2.59 -20.68 18.90
CA GLY A 150 -3.26 -21.80 19.57
C GLY A 150 -4.15 -22.58 18.59
N SER A 151 -5.26 -23.11 19.09
CA SER A 151 -6.19 -23.91 18.28
C SER A 151 -7.02 -23.01 17.35
N VAL A 152 -6.75 -23.10 16.06
CA VAL A 152 -7.46 -22.42 14.98
C VAL A 152 -8.48 -23.39 14.39
N VAL A 153 -9.77 -23.12 14.58
CA VAL A 153 -10.85 -23.92 14.02
C VAL A 153 -11.31 -23.30 12.71
N LEU A 154 -11.18 -24.06 11.63
CA LEU A 154 -11.61 -23.68 10.28
C LEU A 154 -12.91 -24.41 9.93
N GLY A 155 -13.88 -23.67 9.45
CA GLY A 155 -15.25 -24.06 9.12
C GLY A 155 -16.16 -22.83 9.26
N GLY A 156 -17.34 -22.88 8.69
CA GLY A 156 -18.29 -21.76 8.75
C GLY A 156 -17.78 -20.48 8.06
N ASP A 157 -17.83 -19.35 8.75
CA ASP A 157 -17.41 -18.05 8.19
C ASP A 157 -15.88 -17.90 8.16
N ARG A 158 -15.29 -18.29 7.03
CA ARG A 158 -13.85 -18.25 6.78
C ARG A 158 -13.31 -16.82 6.67
N GLU A 159 -14.12 -15.88 6.22
CA GLU A 159 -13.71 -14.50 6.07
C GLU A 159 -13.58 -13.81 7.43
N ASP A 160 -14.49 -14.08 8.36
CA ASP A 160 -14.37 -13.58 9.73
C ASP A 160 -13.09 -14.15 10.40
N VAL A 161 -12.84 -15.44 10.24
CA VAL A 161 -11.59 -16.07 10.75
C VAL A 161 -10.35 -15.41 10.16
N ALA A 162 -10.31 -15.24 8.83
CA ALA A 162 -9.19 -14.60 8.14
C ALA A 162 -8.99 -13.15 8.58
N HIS A 163 -10.06 -12.39 8.75
CA HIS A 163 -10.00 -11.01 9.22
C HIS A 163 -9.47 -10.92 10.65
N ARG A 164 -10.05 -11.68 11.58
CA ARG A 164 -9.71 -11.64 13.00
C ARG A 164 -8.29 -12.15 13.26
N LEU A 165 -7.93 -13.32 12.72
CA LEU A 165 -6.60 -13.93 12.94
C LEU A 165 -5.53 -13.21 12.11
N GLY A 166 -5.86 -12.67 10.93
CA GLY A 166 -4.97 -11.81 10.17
C GLY A 166 -4.59 -10.53 10.92
N ALA A 167 -5.55 -9.90 11.61
CA ALA A 167 -5.26 -8.77 12.49
C ALA A 167 -4.35 -9.15 13.67
N GLN A 168 -4.58 -10.32 14.27
CA GLN A 168 -3.74 -10.84 15.34
C GLN A 168 -2.29 -11.10 14.86
N LEU A 169 -2.11 -11.74 13.70
CA LEU A 169 -0.78 -11.96 13.09
C LEU A 169 -0.03 -10.64 12.87
N LYS A 170 -0.69 -9.63 12.31
CA LYS A 170 -0.07 -8.31 12.09
C LYS A 170 0.38 -7.61 13.37
N SER A 171 -0.27 -7.90 14.50
CA SER A 171 0.08 -7.33 15.80
C SER A 171 1.18 -8.11 16.54
N MET A 172 1.60 -9.27 16.02
CA MET A 172 2.66 -10.07 16.60
C MET A 172 4.05 -9.52 16.29
N ASN A 173 5.03 -9.93 17.10
CA ASN A 173 6.43 -9.83 16.70
C ASN A 173 6.66 -10.63 15.42
N ALA A 174 7.42 -10.08 14.48
CA ALA A 174 7.61 -10.65 13.13
C ALA A 174 8.10 -12.11 13.16
N ALA A 175 9.05 -12.45 14.03
CA ALA A 175 9.56 -13.83 14.12
C ALA A 175 8.46 -14.83 14.52
N ARG A 176 7.60 -14.46 15.48
CA ARG A 176 6.46 -15.31 15.89
C ARG A 176 5.41 -15.41 14.80
N ALA A 177 5.18 -14.32 14.08
CA ALA A 177 4.25 -14.33 12.95
C ALA A 177 4.78 -15.22 11.81
N ASP A 178 6.08 -15.17 11.51
CA ASP A 178 6.73 -16.05 10.52
C ASP A 178 6.61 -17.53 10.91
N GLU A 179 6.83 -17.87 12.20
CA GLU A 179 6.64 -19.25 12.69
C GLU A 179 5.18 -19.74 12.53
N ALA A 180 4.21 -18.88 12.84
CA ALA A 180 2.80 -19.20 12.65
C ALA A 180 2.45 -19.42 11.18
N VAL A 181 2.92 -18.53 10.28
CA VAL A 181 2.68 -18.64 8.84
C VAL A 181 3.35 -19.87 8.25
N ALA A 182 4.57 -20.20 8.66
CA ALA A 182 5.25 -21.43 8.22
C ALA A 182 4.47 -22.69 8.61
N ALA A 183 3.90 -22.74 9.82
CA ALA A 183 3.06 -23.85 10.26
C ALA A 183 1.74 -23.94 9.46
N MET A 184 1.11 -22.81 9.17
CA MET A 184 -0.08 -22.74 8.29
C MET A 184 0.22 -23.26 6.88
N GLN A 185 1.34 -22.85 6.32
CA GLN A 185 1.80 -23.27 5.00
C GLN A 185 2.04 -24.77 4.93
N ALA A 186 2.70 -25.33 5.96
CA ALA A 186 2.94 -26.76 6.06
C ALA A 186 1.65 -27.60 6.23
N ALA A 187 0.60 -27.01 6.82
CA ALA A 187 -0.69 -27.65 7.03
C ALA A 187 -1.65 -27.52 5.84
N LEU A 188 -1.31 -26.73 4.82
CA LEU A 188 -2.17 -26.48 3.66
C LEU A 188 -1.88 -27.52 2.58
N PRO A 189 -2.84 -28.43 2.26
CA PRO A 189 -2.69 -29.35 1.14
C PRO A 189 -2.69 -28.58 -0.18
N ASP A 190 -2.08 -29.15 -1.21
CA ASP A 190 -2.06 -28.60 -2.57
C ASP A 190 -1.62 -27.12 -2.67
N PHE A 191 -0.75 -26.71 -1.72
CA PHE A 191 -0.24 -25.33 -1.60
C PHE A 191 0.35 -24.82 -2.94
N SER A 192 1.07 -25.69 -3.66
CA SER A 192 1.65 -25.30 -4.96
C SER A 192 0.60 -24.95 -6.02
N ASP A 193 -0.56 -25.62 -5.99
CA ASP A 193 -1.63 -25.36 -6.96
C ASP A 193 -2.41 -24.08 -6.62
N LEU A 194 -2.56 -23.78 -5.31
CA LEU A 194 -3.07 -22.48 -4.88
C LEU A 194 -2.14 -21.33 -5.29
N LEU A 195 -0.82 -21.51 -5.19
CA LEU A 195 0.14 -20.49 -5.65
C LEU A 195 0.05 -20.26 -7.15
N LYS A 196 -0.15 -21.32 -7.96
CA LYS A 196 -0.35 -21.19 -9.41
C LYS A 196 -1.67 -20.48 -9.74
N ARG A 197 -2.73 -20.76 -9.00
CA ARG A 197 -4.03 -20.10 -9.16
C ARG A 197 -3.92 -18.58 -9.00
N PHE A 198 -3.10 -18.12 -8.05
CA PHE A 198 -2.87 -16.71 -7.78
C PHE A 198 -1.48 -16.25 -8.24
N ASP A 199 -1.04 -16.69 -9.43
CA ASP A 199 0.30 -16.37 -9.95
C ASP A 199 0.47 -14.88 -10.24
N SER A 200 -0.59 -14.18 -10.59
CA SER A 200 -0.61 -12.73 -10.76
C SER A 200 -0.31 -11.94 -9.47
N ASP A 201 -0.51 -12.57 -8.31
CA ASP A 201 -0.13 -12.04 -7.00
C ASP A 201 1.35 -12.34 -6.65
N ALA A 202 2.16 -12.81 -7.62
CA ALA A 202 3.60 -12.92 -7.45
C ALA A 202 4.25 -11.54 -7.34
N PHE A 203 5.38 -11.49 -6.63
CA PHE A 203 6.21 -10.29 -6.59
C PHE A 203 7.11 -10.20 -7.82
N LEU A 204 7.45 -8.97 -8.21
CA LEU A 204 8.48 -8.69 -9.20
C LEU A 204 9.82 -9.28 -8.75
N ASN A 205 10.62 -9.70 -9.70
CA ASN A 205 12.05 -9.92 -9.51
C ASN A 205 12.85 -8.66 -9.85
N TRP A 206 14.17 -8.66 -9.55
CA TRP A 206 15.00 -7.49 -9.80
C TRP A 206 15.13 -7.11 -11.28
N ASP A 207 15.07 -8.06 -12.22
CA ASP A 207 15.07 -7.75 -13.66
C ASP A 207 13.84 -6.93 -14.05
N GLN A 208 12.69 -7.30 -13.51
CA GLN A 208 11.41 -6.60 -13.72
C GLN A 208 11.38 -5.23 -13.03
N VAL A 209 11.97 -5.10 -11.83
CA VAL A 209 12.13 -3.80 -11.15
C VAL A 209 13.06 -2.89 -11.95
N ARG A 210 14.18 -3.41 -12.47
CA ARG A 210 15.07 -2.67 -13.37
C ARG A 210 14.37 -2.24 -14.66
N GLU A 211 13.49 -3.07 -15.21
CA GLU A 211 12.66 -2.71 -16.36
C GLU A 211 11.74 -1.53 -16.05
N LEU A 212 11.00 -1.57 -14.93
CA LEU A 212 10.16 -0.44 -14.51
C LEU A 212 10.99 0.84 -14.31
N LYS A 213 12.16 0.73 -13.69
CA LYS A 213 13.08 1.89 -13.53
C LYS A 213 13.49 2.47 -14.86
N ARG A 214 13.82 1.63 -15.88
CA ARG A 214 14.17 2.09 -17.25
C ARG A 214 12.98 2.75 -17.96
N ARG A 215 11.75 2.37 -17.61
CA ARG A 215 10.51 2.99 -18.09
C ARG A 215 10.15 4.29 -17.35
N GLY A 216 11.03 4.77 -16.44
CA GLY A 216 10.86 6.03 -15.72
C GLY A 216 10.08 5.92 -14.42
N VAL A 217 9.75 4.71 -13.96
CA VAL A 217 9.10 4.52 -12.66
C VAL A 217 10.10 4.77 -11.54
N GLU A 218 9.72 5.59 -10.55
CA GLU A 218 10.53 5.77 -9.36
C GLU A 218 10.36 4.55 -8.43
N ILE A 219 11.48 4.06 -7.87
CA ILE A 219 11.45 2.89 -6.98
C ILE A 219 11.72 3.34 -5.55
N GLY A 220 10.84 2.98 -4.63
CA GLY A 220 10.94 3.20 -3.20
C GLY A 220 10.89 1.89 -2.41
N ALA A 221 11.13 1.96 -1.11
CA ALA A 221 11.16 0.81 -0.22
C ALA A 221 9.81 0.61 0.50
N HIS A 222 9.38 -0.67 0.60
CA HIS A 222 8.22 -1.11 1.39
C HIS A 222 8.65 -2.09 2.49
N ALA A 223 9.65 -1.69 3.27
CA ALA A 223 10.39 -2.51 4.21
C ALA A 223 11.11 -3.71 3.54
N HIS A 224 11.74 -4.58 4.33
CA HIS A 224 12.40 -5.78 3.82
C HIS A 224 11.44 -6.98 3.78
N THR A 225 10.71 -7.24 4.87
CA THR A 225 9.90 -8.47 5.06
C THR A 225 8.38 -8.24 5.03
N HIS A 226 7.93 -7.03 4.76
CA HIS A 226 6.51 -6.66 4.69
C HIS A 226 5.71 -6.88 5.99
N TRP A 227 6.35 -6.92 7.17
CA TRP A 227 5.64 -6.87 8.44
C TRP A 227 5.47 -5.44 8.95
N ALA A 228 4.39 -5.21 9.71
CA ALA A 228 4.14 -3.93 10.35
C ALA A 228 5.28 -3.55 11.32
N MET A 229 5.66 -2.28 11.32
CA MET A 229 6.72 -1.73 12.18
C MET A 229 6.11 -1.12 13.46
N HIS A 230 5.21 -1.87 14.11
CA HIS A 230 4.43 -1.43 15.27
C HIS A 230 5.27 -1.43 16.58
N PRO A 231 4.78 -0.81 17.69
CA PRO A 231 5.54 -0.71 18.95
C PRO A 231 5.93 -2.05 19.60
N GLY A 232 5.29 -3.16 19.25
CA GLY A 232 5.62 -4.50 19.75
C GLY A 232 6.78 -5.18 19.02
N GLN A 233 7.32 -4.56 17.98
CA GLN A 233 8.52 -5.07 17.30
C GLN A 233 9.79 -4.73 18.07
N ARG A 234 10.84 -5.53 17.87
CA ARG A 234 12.17 -5.24 18.41
C ARG A 234 12.78 -4.05 17.67
N ALA A 235 13.46 -3.17 18.38
CA ALA A 235 14.06 -1.97 17.81
C ALA A 235 15.15 -2.26 16.75
N ASP A 236 15.91 -3.37 16.92
CA ASP A 236 16.90 -3.80 15.94
C ASP A 236 16.22 -4.28 14.64
N TYR A 237 15.14 -5.06 14.74
CA TYR A 237 14.34 -5.46 13.60
C TYR A 237 13.79 -4.24 12.83
N VAL A 238 13.22 -3.28 13.53
CA VAL A 238 12.67 -2.06 12.90
C VAL A 238 13.74 -1.28 12.12
N ARG A 239 14.95 -1.13 12.71
CA ARG A 239 16.08 -0.50 12.02
C ARG A 239 16.53 -1.28 10.80
N GLU A 240 16.58 -2.61 10.91
CA GLU A 240 16.97 -3.49 9.80
C GLU A 240 15.98 -3.40 8.63
N GLN A 241 14.66 -3.35 8.91
CA GLN A 241 13.65 -3.20 7.87
C GLN A 241 13.88 -1.96 6.99
N ALA A 242 14.24 -0.84 7.59
CA ALA A 242 14.51 0.40 6.86
C ALA A 242 15.88 0.36 6.15
N SER A 243 16.95 0.01 6.87
CA SER A 243 18.31 0.07 6.32
C SER A 243 18.55 -0.97 5.21
N LEU A 244 18.10 -2.22 5.42
CA LEU A 244 18.34 -3.30 4.48
C LEU A 244 17.52 -3.10 3.19
N SER A 245 16.25 -2.68 3.30
CA SER A 245 15.45 -2.40 2.12
C SER A 245 16.05 -1.30 1.26
N ARG A 246 16.57 -0.23 1.87
CA ARG A 246 17.27 0.81 1.14
C ARG A 246 18.52 0.29 0.45
N GLN A 247 19.40 -0.40 1.18
CA GLN A 247 20.65 -0.96 0.64
C GLN A 247 20.38 -1.89 -0.55
N ARG A 248 19.36 -2.76 -0.46
CA ARG A 248 19.02 -3.69 -1.54
C ARG A 248 18.55 -2.94 -2.80
N ILE A 249 17.69 -1.93 -2.66
CA ILE A 249 17.22 -1.14 -3.79
C ILE A 249 18.38 -0.34 -4.41
N GLU A 250 19.21 0.31 -3.58
CA GLU A 250 20.33 1.10 -4.06
C GLU A 250 21.37 0.26 -4.82
N ALA A 251 21.59 -0.98 -4.41
CA ALA A 251 22.47 -1.92 -5.09
C ALA A 251 21.94 -2.34 -6.49
N GLU A 252 20.62 -2.37 -6.68
CA GLU A 252 19.99 -2.91 -7.89
C GLU A 252 19.56 -1.83 -8.90
N VAL A 253 19.07 -0.68 -8.43
CA VAL A 253 18.44 0.34 -9.28
C VAL A 253 18.87 1.78 -8.97
N GLY A 254 19.85 1.96 -8.08
CA GLY A 254 20.36 3.27 -7.68
C GLY A 254 19.55 3.93 -6.55
N PRO A 255 19.68 5.25 -6.36
CA PRO A 255 19.21 5.94 -5.16
C PRO A 255 17.77 5.62 -4.77
N CYS A 256 17.56 5.27 -3.48
CA CYS A 256 16.26 5.00 -2.90
C CYS A 256 15.93 6.10 -1.87
N ARG A 257 15.03 7.01 -2.23
CA ARG A 257 14.74 8.24 -1.47
C ARG A 257 13.48 8.12 -0.61
N TYR A 258 12.58 7.19 -0.92
CA TYR A 258 11.22 7.14 -0.42
C TYR A 258 10.91 5.80 0.23
N PHE A 259 10.13 5.85 1.32
CA PHE A 259 9.69 4.68 2.06
C PHE A 259 8.16 4.69 2.21
N ALA A 260 7.50 3.55 2.06
CA ALA A 260 6.11 3.35 2.44
C ALA A 260 6.04 2.28 3.54
N TYR A 261 5.31 2.56 4.61
CA TYR A 261 5.15 1.60 5.71
C TYR A 261 4.17 0.50 5.33
N PRO A 262 4.54 -0.80 5.48
CA PRO A 262 3.59 -1.89 5.32
C PRO A 262 2.38 -1.69 6.23
N PHE A 263 1.16 -1.86 5.69
CA PHE A 263 -0.13 -1.55 6.31
C PHE A 263 -0.32 -0.07 6.68
N GLY A 264 0.61 0.56 7.33
CA GLY A 264 0.81 2.00 7.47
C GLY A 264 -0.25 2.77 8.26
N ASN A 265 -1.13 2.12 9.04
CA ASN A 265 -2.06 2.83 9.93
C ASN A 265 -1.42 3.18 11.28
N THR A 266 -2.15 3.85 12.17
CA THR A 266 -1.63 4.31 13.48
C THR A 266 -1.17 3.19 14.39
N ALA A 267 -1.68 1.98 14.24
CA ALA A 267 -1.26 0.82 15.02
C ALA A 267 -0.03 0.13 14.43
N ASP A 268 0.24 0.35 13.14
CA ASP A 268 1.29 -0.34 12.39
C ASP A 268 2.62 0.41 12.36
N VAL A 269 2.63 1.71 12.69
CA VAL A 269 3.82 2.57 12.62
C VAL A 269 4.16 3.09 14.00
N SER A 270 5.29 2.64 14.55
CA SER A 270 5.80 3.10 15.84
C SER A 270 6.63 4.38 15.70
N ARG A 271 6.96 5.00 16.86
CA ARG A 271 7.96 6.08 16.91
C ARG A 271 9.32 5.60 16.40
N ASP A 272 9.75 4.43 16.84
CA ASP A 272 11.02 3.84 16.40
C ASP A 272 11.05 3.58 14.89
N ALA A 273 9.88 3.25 14.29
CA ALA A 273 9.78 3.02 12.86
C ALA A 273 10.11 4.28 12.03
N TRP A 274 9.45 5.40 12.31
CA TRP A 274 9.74 6.60 11.52
C TRP A 274 11.13 7.19 11.83
N GLN A 275 11.65 7.00 13.04
CA GLN A 275 13.04 7.37 13.36
C GLN A 275 14.02 6.49 12.58
N ALA A 276 13.78 5.17 12.52
CA ALA A 276 14.60 4.25 11.74
C ALA A 276 14.60 4.59 10.23
N VAL A 277 13.45 4.96 9.68
CA VAL A 277 13.33 5.41 8.28
C VAL A 277 14.12 6.69 8.04
N ARG A 278 14.01 7.67 8.94
CA ARG A 278 14.83 8.89 8.91
C ARG A 278 16.33 8.57 8.99
N ASP A 279 16.72 7.78 9.96
CA ASP A 279 18.13 7.49 10.27
C ASP A 279 18.78 6.61 9.19
N ALA A 280 17.98 5.80 8.48
CA ALA A 280 18.39 5.12 7.27
C ALA A 280 18.61 6.07 6.07
N GLY A 281 18.21 7.35 6.18
CA GLY A 281 18.47 8.40 5.20
C GLY A 281 17.39 8.51 4.10
N PHE A 282 16.17 8.01 4.34
CA PHE A 282 15.04 8.30 3.46
C PHE A 282 14.61 9.77 3.61
N GLU A 283 14.23 10.39 2.51
CA GLU A 283 13.77 11.78 2.51
C GLU A 283 12.32 11.91 2.97
N TYR A 284 11.47 10.95 2.55
CA TYR A 284 10.06 10.90 2.92
C TYR A 284 9.61 9.48 3.24
N GLY A 285 8.71 9.38 4.24
CA GLY A 285 8.00 8.15 4.60
C GLY A 285 6.49 8.33 4.47
N PHE A 286 5.79 7.35 3.91
CA PHE A 286 4.37 7.40 3.59
C PHE A 286 3.57 6.39 4.39
N THR A 287 2.49 6.86 5.02
CA THR A 287 1.51 6.05 5.76
C THR A 287 0.28 5.76 4.90
N THR A 288 -0.66 4.96 5.40
CA THR A 288 -1.98 4.77 4.77
C THR A 288 -3.07 5.66 5.39
N LEU A 289 -2.67 6.62 6.22
CA LEU A 289 -3.58 7.55 6.86
C LEU A 289 -4.04 8.61 5.86
N SER A 290 -5.35 8.78 5.77
CA SER A 290 -5.94 9.74 4.85
C SER A 290 -5.63 11.17 5.25
N GLY A 291 -5.11 11.97 4.33
CA GLY A 291 -4.81 13.39 4.55
C GLY A 291 -4.20 14.04 3.32
N THR A 292 -4.07 15.36 3.36
CA THR A 292 -3.41 16.15 2.34
C THR A 292 -1.95 16.40 2.71
N LEU A 293 -1.11 16.64 1.71
CA LEU A 293 0.29 16.94 1.91
C LEU A 293 0.47 18.40 2.32
N ASP A 294 1.25 18.63 3.36
CA ASP A 294 1.52 19.95 3.90
C ASP A 294 2.96 20.00 4.46
N ALA A 295 3.64 21.13 4.33
CA ALA A 295 5.00 21.31 4.82
C ALA A 295 5.14 21.21 6.36
N SER A 296 4.02 21.34 7.10
CA SER A 296 4.00 21.13 8.55
C SER A 296 3.88 19.65 8.95
N THR A 297 3.65 18.76 7.98
CA THR A 297 3.59 17.32 8.22
C THR A 297 4.99 16.77 8.45
N ASN A 298 5.14 15.84 9.39
CA ASN A 298 6.39 15.12 9.57
C ASN A 298 6.78 14.43 8.25
N PRO A 299 7.96 14.71 7.65
CA PRO A 299 8.36 14.15 6.36
C PRO A 299 8.34 12.61 6.29
N TRP A 300 8.55 11.96 7.42
CA TRP A 300 8.55 10.49 7.50
C TRP A 300 7.20 9.88 7.89
N LEU A 301 6.12 10.69 7.91
CA LEU A 301 4.76 10.28 8.22
C LEU A 301 3.74 10.95 7.28
N MET A 302 4.05 11.02 5.98
CA MET A 302 3.19 11.64 4.97
C MET A 302 1.91 10.84 4.77
N PRO A 303 0.74 11.49 4.76
CA PRO A 303 -0.54 10.82 4.53
C PRO A 303 -0.76 10.48 3.06
N ARG A 304 -1.55 9.42 2.80
CA ARG A 304 -1.99 9.02 1.47
C ARG A 304 -3.47 8.61 1.49
N TYR A 305 -4.11 8.60 0.33
CA TYR A 305 -5.43 7.99 0.15
C TYR A 305 -5.29 6.72 -0.68
N GLY A 306 -5.81 5.59 -0.18
CA GLY A 306 -5.93 4.36 -0.96
C GLY A 306 -7.00 4.50 -2.04
N LEU A 307 -6.66 4.14 -3.26
CA LEU A 307 -7.62 3.87 -4.31
C LEU A 307 -8.21 2.49 -4.02
N ARG A 308 -9.54 2.44 -3.80
CA ARG A 308 -10.21 1.18 -3.49
C ARG A 308 -10.63 0.49 -4.77
N ALA A 309 -10.40 -0.81 -4.84
CA ALA A 309 -10.80 -1.64 -5.98
C ALA A 309 -12.32 -1.64 -6.21
N GLU A 310 -13.10 -1.54 -5.13
CA GLU A 310 -14.56 -1.51 -5.12
C GLU A 310 -15.17 -0.18 -5.56
N GLU A 311 -14.37 0.89 -5.64
CA GLU A 311 -14.85 2.19 -6.09
C GLU A 311 -14.64 2.33 -7.62
N PRO A 312 -15.59 1.90 -8.48
CA PRO A 312 -15.43 1.94 -9.93
C PRO A 312 -15.41 3.37 -10.48
N ARG A 313 -15.51 4.38 -9.61
CA ARG A 313 -15.52 5.80 -9.98
C ARG A 313 -14.69 6.61 -9.01
N LEU A 314 -13.58 7.15 -9.48
CA LEU A 314 -12.95 8.30 -8.84
C LEU A 314 -13.95 9.45 -8.55
N ALA A 315 -15.15 9.39 -9.14
CA ALA A 315 -16.22 10.34 -8.88
C ALA A 315 -16.57 10.51 -7.40
N SER A 316 -16.37 9.49 -6.56
CA SER A 316 -16.56 9.62 -5.11
C SER A 316 -15.33 10.20 -4.39
N LEU A 317 -14.12 9.98 -4.92
CA LEU A 317 -12.87 10.55 -4.38
C LEU A 317 -12.59 11.97 -4.89
N ILE A 318 -12.92 12.27 -6.15
CA ILE A 318 -12.68 13.58 -6.75
C ILE A 318 -13.28 14.74 -5.94
N PRO A 319 -14.53 14.69 -5.46
CA PRO A 319 -15.04 15.75 -4.62
C PRO A 319 -14.26 15.93 -3.33
N SER A 320 -13.85 14.83 -2.68
CA SER A 320 -13.05 14.86 -1.45
C SER A 320 -11.66 15.46 -1.71
N LEU A 321 -11.02 15.07 -2.80
CA LEU A 321 -9.72 15.59 -3.23
C LEU A 321 -9.79 17.06 -3.62
N ARG A 322 -10.85 17.46 -4.34
CA ARG A 322 -11.06 18.85 -4.77
C ARG A 322 -11.46 19.78 -3.62
N MET A 323 -12.25 19.31 -2.66
CA MET A 323 -12.69 20.10 -1.50
C MET A 323 -11.65 20.18 -0.39
N GLY A 324 -10.55 19.42 -0.48
CA GLY A 324 -9.49 19.42 0.52
C GLY A 324 -10.04 19.00 1.89
N ASN A 325 -10.52 17.79 2.04
CA ASN A 325 -10.93 17.22 3.34
C ASN A 325 -9.71 17.04 4.27
N GLY A 326 -9.05 18.14 4.57
CA GLY A 326 -7.84 18.12 5.36
C GLY A 326 -8.00 18.90 6.67
N ARG A 327 -8.77 18.39 7.59
CA ARG A 327 -8.28 18.51 8.97
C ARG A 327 -7.22 17.43 9.11
N LEU A 328 -5.97 17.85 9.25
CA LEU A 328 -4.93 17.04 9.85
C LEU A 328 -5.55 16.45 11.12
N THR A 329 -5.98 15.23 11.06
CA THR A 329 -6.43 14.54 12.26
C THR A 329 -5.21 14.47 13.17
N ASN A 330 -5.39 14.63 14.48
CA ASN A 330 -4.32 14.65 15.48
C ASN A 330 -3.49 13.34 15.58
N TRP A 331 -3.59 12.46 14.57
CA TRP A 331 -2.94 11.16 14.57
C TRP A 331 -1.40 11.26 14.59
N GLN A 332 -0.82 12.30 13.98
CA GLN A 332 0.64 12.50 14.05
C GLN A 332 1.11 12.69 15.48
N ARG A 333 0.29 13.31 16.33
CA ARG A 333 0.58 13.43 17.77
C ARG A 333 0.55 12.10 18.51
N LEU A 334 -0.23 11.13 18.03
CA LEU A 334 -0.32 9.80 18.65
C LEU A 334 0.92 8.93 18.38
N ILE A 335 1.60 9.15 17.25
CA ILE A 335 2.82 8.41 16.89
C ILE A 335 4.09 9.13 17.36
N THR A 336 4.02 10.44 17.61
CA THR A 336 5.19 11.27 18.01
C THR A 336 5.35 11.37 19.53
N ASN A 337 4.34 11.05 20.32
CA ASN A 337 4.40 10.93 21.78
C ASN A 337 4.65 9.47 22.19
#